data_eb217c8852fe05bc41685d58023594a2
#
_entry.id   eb217c8852fe05bc41685d58023594a2
#
_cell.length_a   1.000
_cell.length_b   1.000
_cell.length_c   1.000
_cell.angle_alpha   90.00
_cell.angle_beta   90.00
_cell.angle_gamma   90.00
#
_symmetry.space_group_name_H-M   'P 1'
#
loop_
_entity.id
_entity.type
_entity.pdbx_description
1 polymer ?
#
loop_
_entity_poly.entity_id
_entity_poly.type
_entity_poly.pdbx_seq_one_letter_code
_entity_poly.pdbx_strand_id
1 'polypeptide(L)'
;SVLSFKKADSTFPKLALSFFLISTSLPTIANSSIMGRKYFVKSNLFDKLDNKKFDIIVSNPPYSIKWAGDDNAVLINDPRYSPAGVLAPKSKADFAFIMHSLSWLATNGTASIVCFPGILYRGGAEQKIRKYLIDNNFVDCIIQLPDNLFFGTSIATCIMVLKKSKKDNSILFIDAIKECVKVTNNNKLTDENIENIVKTFTDRKDIDYVSKLVSNKEIGENDYNLSVSTYVEKEDTREKIDIDVLNKEIDEIVKRESVLREEIKKIISEIEV
;
A
#
# COMPACT_ATOMS: atom_id res chain seq x y z
N SER A 1 2.13 -11.11 12.64
CA SER A 1 1.65 -10.85 14.01
C SER A 1 0.51 -9.86 13.98
N VAL A 2 -0.52 -10.08 14.80
CA VAL A 2 -1.66 -9.18 14.97
C VAL A 2 -1.56 -8.60 16.38
N LEU A 3 -1.57 -7.28 16.49
CA LEU A 3 -1.63 -6.56 17.76
C LEU A 3 -3.03 -5.96 17.91
N SER A 4 -3.65 -6.13 19.08
CA SER A 4 -4.98 -5.61 19.37
C SER A 4 -5.02 -4.91 20.72
N PHE A 5 -5.75 -3.79 20.80
CA PHE A 5 -5.84 -2.92 21.97
C PHE A 5 -7.29 -2.62 22.33
N LYS A 6 -7.57 -2.42 23.63
CA LYS A 6 -8.84 -1.93 24.14
C LYS A 6 -8.68 -0.51 24.69
N LYS A 7 -9.57 0.36 24.30
CA LYS A 7 -9.77 1.78 24.67
C LYS A 7 -9.07 2.76 23.75
N ALA A 8 -9.88 3.49 22.97
CA ALA A 8 -9.45 4.46 21.99
C ALA A 8 -9.79 5.87 22.45
N ASP A 9 -8.77 6.71 22.49
CA ASP A 9 -8.90 8.16 22.45
C ASP A 9 -8.85 8.62 20.97
N SER A 10 -9.35 9.79 20.64
CA SER A 10 -9.41 10.31 19.25
C SER A 10 -8.05 10.40 18.53
N THR A 11 -6.97 10.33 19.30
CA THR A 11 -5.58 10.31 18.79
C THR A 11 -5.11 8.91 18.36
N PHE A 12 -5.85 7.87 18.66
CA PHE A 12 -5.45 6.48 18.51
C PHE A 12 -5.31 5.96 17.06
N PRO A 13 -6.09 6.40 16.07
CA PRO A 13 -5.85 6.01 14.67
C PRO A 13 -4.48 6.46 14.17
N LYS A 14 -4.03 7.66 14.62
CA LYS A 14 -2.70 8.17 14.35
C LYS A 14 -1.61 7.29 14.98
N LEU A 15 -1.83 6.89 16.25
CA LEU A 15 -0.88 6.06 16.99
C LEU A 15 -0.75 4.67 16.37
N ALA A 16 -1.85 4.05 15.93
CA ALA A 16 -1.82 2.74 15.28
C ALA A 16 -1.06 2.79 13.95
N LEU A 17 -1.27 3.83 13.16
CA LEU A 17 -0.56 4.03 11.90
C LEU A 17 0.92 4.34 12.15
N SER A 18 1.23 5.25 13.08
CA SER A 18 2.60 5.58 13.47
C SER A 18 3.33 4.36 14.04
N PHE A 19 2.69 3.60 14.92
CA PHE A 19 3.29 2.40 15.51
C PHE A 19 3.57 1.33 14.45
N PHE A 20 2.71 1.23 13.45
CA PHE A 20 2.89 0.33 12.34
C PHE A 20 4.06 0.77 11.44
N LEU A 21 4.11 2.05 11.07
CA LEU A 21 5.17 2.62 10.25
C LEU A 21 6.53 2.57 10.98
N ILE A 22 6.57 2.80 12.29
CA ILE A 22 7.77 2.64 13.11
C ILE A 22 8.21 1.17 13.17
N SER A 23 7.28 0.22 13.28
CA SER A 23 7.62 -1.22 13.33
C SER A 23 8.21 -1.75 12.03
N THR A 24 7.95 -1.12 10.88
CA THR A 24 8.53 -1.48 9.58
C THR A 24 9.98 -1.00 9.43
N SER A 25 10.39 0.02 10.18
CA SER A 25 11.73 0.60 10.11
C SER A 25 12.75 -0.10 11.02
N LEU A 26 12.33 -1.01 11.89
CA LEU A 26 13.22 -1.77 12.76
C LEU A 26 13.59 -3.10 12.11
N PRO A 27 14.89 -3.51 12.09
CA PRO A 27 15.26 -4.85 11.69
C PRO A 27 14.54 -5.85 12.59
N THR A 28 14.09 -6.95 12.01
CA THR A 28 13.28 -8.01 12.62
C THR A 28 13.95 -8.56 13.88
N ILE A 29 13.90 -7.82 14.96
CA ILE A 29 14.08 -8.38 16.27
C ILE A 29 12.66 -8.66 16.75
N ALA A 30 12.37 -9.93 16.92
CA ALA A 30 11.22 -10.42 17.66
C ALA A 30 11.33 -9.93 19.11
N ASN A 31 11.23 -8.63 19.33
CA ASN A 31 11.27 -8.02 20.64
C ASN A 31 9.87 -7.75 21.16
N SER A 32 9.54 -8.68 21.88
CA SER A 32 8.54 -8.90 22.91
C SER A 32 8.56 -7.89 24.06
N SER A 33 8.97 -6.67 23.93
CA SER A 33 9.13 -5.79 25.09
C SER A 33 8.99 -4.31 24.77
N ILE A 34 7.78 -3.84 24.44
CA ILE A 34 7.44 -2.45 24.74
C ILE A 34 5.92 -2.37 24.96
N MET A 35 5.58 -2.02 26.20
CA MET A 35 4.31 -1.62 26.80
C MET A 35 3.08 -2.54 26.72
N GLY A 36 2.79 -3.14 27.85
CA GLY A 36 1.45 -3.41 28.35
C GLY A 36 0.60 -4.45 27.65
N ARG A 37 0.83 -5.73 28.00
CA ARG A 37 0.04 -6.92 27.65
C ARG A 37 0.06 -7.30 26.17
N LYS A 38 1.03 -8.14 25.86
CA LYS A 38 1.08 -8.94 24.63
C LYS A 38 -0.09 -9.90 24.56
N TYR A 39 -0.83 -9.84 23.48
CA TYR A 39 -1.62 -10.98 23.06
C TYR A 39 -1.04 -11.49 21.73
N PHE A 40 -0.21 -12.51 21.84
CA PHE A 40 0.19 -13.36 20.73
C PHE A 40 -0.99 -14.28 20.45
N VAL A 41 -1.67 -14.10 19.34
CA VAL A 41 -2.74 -15.01 18.97
C VAL A 41 -2.15 -16.13 18.12
N LYS A 42 -1.80 -17.27 18.74
CA LYS A 42 -1.66 -18.54 18.05
C LYS A 42 -3.06 -19.01 17.62
N SER A 43 -3.15 -19.66 16.46
CA SER A 43 -4.40 -20.12 15.84
C SER A 43 -5.38 -20.86 16.78
N ASN A 44 -4.89 -21.50 17.83
CA ASN A 44 -5.70 -22.24 18.80
C ASN A 44 -6.27 -21.37 19.95
N LEU A 45 -5.97 -20.07 19.99
CA LEU A 45 -6.51 -19.15 20.98
C LEU A 45 -7.81 -18.50 20.51
N PHE A 46 -8.12 -18.58 19.22
CA PHE A 46 -9.30 -17.97 18.60
C PHE A 46 -10.62 -18.58 19.12
N ASP A 47 -10.64 -19.88 19.39
CA ASP A 47 -11.83 -20.59 19.88
C ASP A 47 -12.23 -20.24 21.32
N LYS A 48 -11.33 -19.61 22.10
CA LYS A 48 -11.57 -19.20 23.48
C LYS A 48 -11.94 -17.73 23.66
N LEU A 49 -11.96 -16.94 22.58
CA LEU A 49 -12.22 -15.50 22.62
C LEU A 49 -13.62 -15.15 22.10
N ASP A 50 -14.58 -16.05 22.23
CA ASP A 50 -15.97 -15.82 21.84
C ASP A 50 -16.45 -14.43 22.29
N ASN A 51 -16.90 -13.62 21.29
CA ASN A 51 -17.47 -12.28 21.43
C ASN A 51 -16.52 -11.13 21.83
N LYS A 52 -15.21 -11.32 21.89
CA LYS A 52 -14.31 -10.18 22.12
C LYS A 52 -14.11 -9.39 20.82
N LYS A 53 -14.37 -8.08 20.89
CA LYS A 53 -14.08 -7.13 19.83
C LYS A 53 -12.94 -6.21 20.28
N PHE A 54 -12.17 -5.71 19.30
CA PHE A 54 -11.01 -4.87 19.55
C PHE A 54 -11.20 -3.49 18.93
N ASP A 55 -10.84 -2.46 19.67
CA ASP A 55 -10.92 -1.09 19.19
C ASP A 55 -9.83 -0.80 18.16
N ILE A 56 -8.68 -1.50 18.27
CA ILE A 56 -7.56 -1.35 17.36
C ILE A 56 -6.98 -2.72 17.00
N ILE A 57 -6.77 -2.90 15.70
CA ILE A 57 -6.08 -4.05 15.14
C ILE A 57 -4.94 -3.55 14.26
N VAL A 58 -3.72 -4.03 14.50
CA VAL A 58 -2.55 -3.80 13.64
C VAL A 58 -2.02 -5.16 13.20
N SER A 59 -1.89 -5.37 11.90
CA SER A 59 -1.52 -6.66 11.36
C SER A 59 -0.57 -6.54 10.16
N ASN A 60 0.46 -7.38 10.15
CA ASN A 60 1.29 -7.67 8.99
C ASN A 60 1.22 -9.19 8.75
N PRO A 61 0.18 -9.67 8.06
CA PRO A 61 0.04 -11.08 7.75
C PRO A 61 1.03 -11.53 6.68
N PRO A 62 1.33 -12.82 6.56
CA PRO A 62 2.13 -13.33 5.47
C PRO A 62 1.37 -13.16 4.14
N TYR A 63 2.10 -12.71 3.08
CA TYR A 63 1.48 -12.41 1.79
C TYR A 63 1.29 -13.67 0.95
N SER A 64 0.16 -13.74 0.26
CA SER A 64 -0.16 -14.72 -0.78
C SER A 64 0.12 -16.19 -0.40
N ILE A 65 -0.09 -16.55 0.85
CA ILE A 65 0.04 -17.95 1.30
C ILE A 65 -1.21 -18.77 0.94
N LYS A 66 -1.02 -20.07 0.74
CA LYS A 66 -2.12 -21.01 0.54
C LYS A 66 -2.87 -21.24 1.86
N TRP A 67 -4.17 -21.45 1.77
CA TRP A 67 -5.03 -21.79 2.89
C TRP A 67 -6.14 -22.75 2.45
N ALA A 68 -7.05 -23.16 3.37
CA ALA A 68 -8.13 -24.10 3.03
C ALA A 68 -9.10 -23.52 2.00
N GLY A 69 -9.41 -22.21 2.06
CA GLY A 69 -10.17 -21.50 1.04
C GLY A 69 -11.55 -22.07 0.76
N ASP A 70 -11.96 -21.93 -0.49
CA ASP A 70 -13.26 -22.34 -1.03
C ASP A 70 -13.49 -23.85 -1.11
N ASP A 71 -12.45 -24.67 -0.99
CA ASP A 71 -12.57 -26.13 -0.91
C ASP A 71 -13.13 -26.61 0.45
N ASN A 72 -13.20 -25.75 1.46
CA ASN A 72 -13.64 -26.11 2.79
C ASN A 72 -15.08 -25.66 3.05
N ALA A 73 -16.02 -26.61 3.02
CA ALA A 73 -17.44 -26.35 3.25
C ALA A 73 -17.77 -25.70 4.61
N VAL A 74 -16.92 -25.87 5.62
CA VAL A 74 -17.09 -25.23 6.94
C VAL A 74 -16.81 -23.75 6.86
N LEU A 75 -15.80 -23.33 6.09
CA LEU A 75 -15.40 -21.94 5.96
C LEU A 75 -16.43 -21.10 5.16
N ILE A 76 -17.18 -21.72 4.24
CA ILE A 76 -18.24 -21.06 3.49
C ILE A 76 -19.36 -20.53 4.40
N ASN A 77 -19.57 -21.20 5.52
CA ASN A 77 -20.56 -20.81 6.52
C ASN A 77 -19.97 -20.07 7.72
N ASP A 78 -18.65 -19.87 7.75
CA ASP A 78 -17.99 -19.18 8.84
C ASP A 78 -18.19 -17.66 8.72
N PRO A 79 -18.85 -17.00 9.71
CA PRO A 79 -19.17 -15.58 9.65
C PRO A 79 -17.92 -14.68 9.67
N ARG A 80 -16.73 -15.22 9.92
CA ARG A 80 -15.47 -14.48 9.87
C ARG A 80 -15.00 -14.28 8.44
N TYR A 81 -15.29 -15.22 7.53
CA TYR A 81 -14.71 -15.26 6.17
C TYR A 81 -15.73 -15.10 5.05
N SER A 82 -16.97 -15.47 5.29
CA SER A 82 -18.02 -15.57 4.28
C SER A 82 -18.97 -14.38 4.09
N PRO A 83 -18.91 -13.25 4.85
CA PRO A 83 -19.91 -12.18 4.70
C PRO A 83 -20.00 -11.55 3.32
N ALA A 84 -18.93 -11.66 2.51
CA ALA A 84 -18.92 -11.22 1.11
C ALA A 84 -19.62 -12.18 0.14
N GLY A 85 -20.18 -13.29 0.63
CA GLY A 85 -20.79 -14.33 -0.20
C GLY A 85 -19.80 -15.21 -0.97
N VAL A 86 -18.49 -14.94 -0.79
CA VAL A 86 -17.38 -15.70 -1.37
C VAL A 86 -16.23 -15.75 -0.39
N LEU A 87 -15.40 -16.79 -0.49
CA LEU A 87 -14.14 -16.87 0.26
C LEU A 87 -12.98 -16.33 -0.56
N ALA A 88 -11.91 -15.93 0.12
CA ALA A 88 -10.65 -15.63 -0.53
C ALA A 88 -10.13 -16.85 -1.31
N PRO A 89 -9.43 -16.66 -2.45
CA PRO A 89 -8.92 -17.78 -3.23
C PRO A 89 -8.03 -18.70 -2.40
N LYS A 90 -8.14 -20.02 -2.60
CA LYS A 90 -7.30 -21.03 -1.91
C LYS A 90 -5.79 -20.76 -2.04
N SER A 91 -5.38 -20.19 -3.16
CA SER A 91 -3.97 -19.87 -3.41
C SER A 91 -3.46 -18.65 -2.67
N LYS A 92 -4.35 -17.81 -2.08
CA LYS A 92 -4.02 -16.49 -1.53
C LYS A 92 -4.93 -16.14 -0.36
N ALA A 93 -4.42 -16.28 0.86
CA ALA A 93 -5.16 -16.02 2.10
C ALA A 93 -5.29 -14.52 2.45
N ASP A 94 -4.79 -13.61 1.62
CA ASP A 94 -4.69 -12.18 1.93
C ASP A 94 -6.03 -11.62 2.43
N PHE A 95 -7.10 -11.81 1.67
CA PHE A 95 -8.44 -11.37 2.09
C PHE A 95 -9.04 -12.19 3.23
N ALA A 96 -8.58 -13.41 3.48
CA ALA A 96 -9.01 -14.15 4.67
C ALA A 96 -8.52 -13.46 5.94
N PHE A 97 -7.29 -12.96 5.96
CA PHE A 97 -6.75 -12.17 7.08
C PHE A 97 -7.49 -10.84 7.26
N ILE A 98 -7.83 -10.17 6.15
CA ILE A 98 -8.59 -8.91 6.18
C ILE A 98 -9.99 -9.13 6.73
N MET A 99 -10.72 -10.11 6.23
CA MET A 99 -12.08 -10.45 6.68
C MET A 99 -12.08 -10.90 8.14
N HIS A 100 -11.09 -11.70 8.54
CA HIS A 100 -10.91 -12.12 9.93
C HIS A 100 -10.69 -10.91 10.84
N SER A 101 -9.80 -9.99 10.47
CA SER A 101 -9.55 -8.75 11.21
C SER A 101 -10.83 -7.91 11.33
N LEU A 102 -11.58 -7.77 10.24
CA LEU A 102 -12.84 -7.04 10.23
C LEU A 102 -13.87 -7.69 11.15
N SER A 103 -13.94 -9.03 11.20
CA SER A 103 -14.86 -9.75 12.09
C SER A 103 -14.61 -9.46 13.56
N TRP A 104 -13.37 -9.23 13.94
CA TRP A 104 -12.95 -8.95 15.32
C TRP A 104 -12.92 -7.47 15.67
N LEU A 105 -13.08 -6.61 14.68
CA LEU A 105 -13.10 -5.17 14.90
C LEU A 105 -14.38 -4.75 15.63
N ALA A 106 -14.22 -3.93 16.67
CA ALA A 106 -15.34 -3.28 17.37
C ALA A 106 -16.07 -2.30 16.43
N THR A 107 -17.29 -1.91 16.76
CA THR A 107 -18.10 -0.99 15.95
C THR A 107 -17.37 0.34 15.70
N ASN A 108 -16.71 0.88 16.71
CA ASN A 108 -15.93 2.13 16.60
C ASN A 108 -14.42 1.87 16.38
N GLY A 109 -14.06 0.62 16.05
CA GLY A 109 -12.67 0.22 15.93
C GLY A 109 -12.03 0.61 14.59
N THR A 110 -10.69 0.64 14.59
CA THR A 110 -9.86 0.85 13.41
C THR A 110 -8.87 -0.30 13.26
N ALA A 111 -8.76 -0.85 12.04
CA ALA A 111 -7.74 -1.84 11.71
C ALA A 111 -6.78 -1.29 10.65
N SER A 112 -5.47 -1.46 10.87
CA SER A 112 -4.42 -1.16 9.90
C SER A 112 -3.72 -2.46 9.52
N ILE A 113 -3.79 -2.82 8.25
CA ILE A 113 -3.31 -4.12 7.75
C ILE A 113 -2.34 -3.86 6.61
N VAL A 114 -1.11 -4.39 6.72
CA VAL A 114 -0.18 -4.38 5.58
C VAL A 114 -0.60 -5.46 4.60
N CYS A 115 -0.58 -5.06 3.35
CA CYS A 115 -1.07 -5.89 2.27
C CYS A 115 -0.10 -5.90 1.10
N PHE A 116 -0.15 -6.99 0.34
CA PHE A 116 0.44 -7.05 -0.98
C PHE A 116 -0.43 -6.23 -1.97
N PRO A 117 0.13 -5.34 -2.79
CA PRO A 117 -0.67 -4.44 -3.64
C PRO A 117 -1.61 -5.16 -4.61
N GLY A 118 -1.28 -6.38 -4.99
CA GLY A 118 -2.13 -7.17 -5.90
C GLY A 118 -3.57 -7.36 -5.43
N ILE A 119 -3.84 -7.31 -4.12
CA ILE A 119 -5.22 -7.40 -3.60
C ILE A 119 -6.09 -6.21 -4.02
N LEU A 120 -5.48 -5.08 -4.37
CA LEU A 120 -6.18 -3.84 -4.68
C LEU A 120 -6.89 -3.88 -6.03
N TYR A 121 -6.42 -4.72 -6.98
CA TYR A 121 -6.93 -4.73 -8.36
C TYR A 121 -7.28 -6.10 -8.95
N ARG A 122 -6.88 -7.22 -8.33
CA ARG A 122 -7.19 -8.55 -8.87
C ARG A 122 -8.69 -8.77 -8.96
N GLY A 123 -9.11 -9.47 -10.00
CA GLY A 123 -10.52 -9.83 -10.26
C GLY A 123 -11.02 -11.06 -9.47
N GLY A 124 -12.17 -11.58 -9.86
CA GLY A 124 -12.75 -12.80 -9.31
C GLY A 124 -13.25 -12.66 -7.88
N ALA A 125 -12.93 -13.62 -7.02
CA ALA A 125 -13.36 -13.62 -5.62
C ALA A 125 -12.80 -12.41 -4.84
N GLU A 126 -11.56 -11.98 -5.12
CA GLU A 126 -10.95 -10.83 -4.47
C GLU A 126 -11.70 -9.53 -4.81
N GLN A 127 -12.17 -9.34 -6.05
CA GLN A 127 -13.01 -8.20 -6.45
C GLN A 127 -14.36 -8.21 -5.71
N LYS A 128 -15.01 -9.38 -5.57
CA LYS A 128 -16.26 -9.49 -4.84
C LYS A 128 -16.11 -9.13 -3.36
N ILE A 129 -14.98 -9.49 -2.76
CA ILE A 129 -14.68 -9.12 -1.37
C ILE A 129 -14.42 -7.62 -1.27
N ARG A 130 -13.67 -7.00 -2.20
CA ARG A 130 -13.51 -5.55 -2.25
C ARG A 130 -14.86 -4.83 -2.39
N LYS A 131 -15.71 -5.31 -3.30
CA LYS A 131 -17.07 -4.80 -3.44
C LYS A 131 -17.82 -4.82 -2.11
N TYR A 132 -17.82 -5.95 -1.40
CA TYR A 132 -18.44 -6.05 -0.09
C TYR A 132 -17.87 -5.03 0.91
N LEU A 133 -16.56 -4.88 0.98
CA LEU A 133 -15.90 -3.93 1.90
C LEU A 133 -16.26 -2.48 1.60
N ILE A 134 -16.36 -2.12 0.32
CA ILE A 134 -16.65 -0.75 -0.13
C ILE A 134 -18.14 -0.43 0.01
N ASP A 135 -19.03 -1.32 -0.41
CA ASP A 135 -20.48 -1.15 -0.33
C ASP A 135 -20.95 -1.02 1.15
N ASN A 136 -20.26 -1.70 2.07
CA ASN A 136 -20.50 -1.57 3.50
C ASN A 136 -19.70 -0.46 4.18
N ASN A 137 -18.99 0.36 3.39
CA ASN A 137 -18.24 1.52 3.87
C ASN A 137 -17.16 1.18 4.92
N PHE A 138 -16.50 0.02 4.80
CA PHE A 138 -15.48 -0.43 5.76
C PHE A 138 -14.06 0.06 5.44
N VAL A 139 -13.75 0.38 4.20
CA VAL A 139 -12.43 0.87 3.82
C VAL A 139 -12.34 2.37 4.08
N ASP A 140 -11.38 2.80 4.88
CA ASP A 140 -11.17 4.21 5.26
C ASP A 140 -10.05 4.88 4.47
N CYS A 141 -8.92 4.16 4.32
CA CYS A 141 -7.75 4.68 3.62
C CYS A 141 -6.92 3.55 3.00
N ILE A 142 -6.30 3.84 1.87
CA ILE A 142 -5.26 3.02 1.23
C ILE A 142 -4.00 3.86 1.13
N ILE A 143 -2.88 3.35 1.67
CA ILE A 143 -1.59 4.03 1.65
C ILE A 143 -0.61 3.16 0.87
N GLN A 144 -0.12 3.65 -0.25
CA GLN A 144 0.97 3.00 -0.98
C GLN A 144 2.29 3.35 -0.31
N LEU A 145 3.05 2.34 0.08
CA LEU A 145 4.37 2.51 0.71
C LEU A 145 5.49 2.40 -0.33
N PRO A 146 6.69 2.94 -0.02
CA PRO A 146 7.89 2.72 -0.81
C PRO A 146 8.21 1.23 -0.97
N ASP A 147 8.92 0.90 -2.03
CA ASP A 147 9.54 -0.41 -2.20
C ASP A 147 10.72 -0.64 -1.23
N ASN A 148 11.26 -1.83 -1.19
CA ASN A 148 12.45 -2.18 -0.40
C ASN A 148 12.39 -1.76 1.08
N LEU A 149 11.19 -1.61 1.68
CA LEU A 149 11.02 -1.30 3.10
C LEU A 149 11.18 -2.52 4.00
N PHE A 150 10.82 -3.70 3.51
CA PHE A 150 10.78 -4.92 4.30
C PHE A 150 11.98 -5.80 3.99
N PHE A 151 12.56 -6.40 5.03
CA PHE A 151 13.66 -7.35 4.86
C PHE A 151 13.22 -8.55 4.02
N GLY A 152 14.05 -8.91 3.04
CA GLY A 152 13.83 -10.10 2.19
C GLY A 152 12.83 -9.92 1.04
N THR A 153 12.33 -8.71 0.80
CA THR A 153 11.49 -8.42 -0.37
C THR A 153 11.73 -7.01 -0.91
N SER A 154 11.83 -6.89 -2.22
CA SER A 154 11.87 -5.60 -2.93
C SER A 154 10.48 -5.06 -3.31
N ILE A 155 9.42 -5.79 -2.94
CA ILE A 155 8.07 -5.44 -3.39
C ILE A 155 7.56 -4.26 -2.58
N ALA A 156 7.06 -3.23 -3.25
CA ALA A 156 6.27 -2.18 -2.63
C ALA A 156 5.04 -2.81 -1.96
N THR A 157 4.71 -2.36 -0.75
CA THR A 157 3.53 -2.82 -0.01
C THR A 157 2.53 -1.69 0.13
N CYS A 158 1.34 -2.00 0.62
CA CYS A 158 0.36 -0.98 0.96
C CYS A 158 -0.24 -1.23 2.34
N ILE A 159 -0.81 -0.21 2.94
CA ILE A 159 -1.61 -0.32 4.16
C ILE A 159 -3.07 -0.11 3.78
N MET A 160 -3.90 -1.06 4.18
CA MET A 160 -5.36 -0.92 4.15
C MET A 160 -5.86 -0.57 5.55
N VAL A 161 -6.51 0.57 5.68
CA VAL A 161 -7.16 1.00 6.92
C VAL A 161 -8.65 0.72 6.84
N LEU A 162 -9.16 -0.05 7.80
CA LEU A 162 -10.57 -0.40 7.92
C LEU A 162 -11.19 0.29 9.15
N LYS A 163 -12.43 0.78 8.97
CA LYS A 163 -13.29 1.32 10.04
C LYS A 163 -14.73 0.88 9.82
N LYS A 164 -15.44 0.53 10.89
CA LYS A 164 -16.88 0.19 10.83
C LYS A 164 -17.80 1.38 10.98
N SER A 165 -17.36 2.45 11.62
CA SER A 165 -18.19 3.62 11.96
C SER A 165 -17.77 4.87 11.17
N LYS A 166 -17.52 4.73 9.87
CA LYS A 166 -17.26 5.89 9.01
C LYS A 166 -18.51 6.75 8.88
N LYS A 167 -18.30 8.07 8.86
CA LYS A 167 -19.39 9.06 8.68
C LYS A 167 -19.55 9.50 7.24
N ASP A 168 -18.51 9.38 6.44
CA ASP A 168 -18.49 9.70 5.01
C ASP A 168 -18.45 8.43 4.16
N ASN A 169 -18.79 8.52 2.89
CA ASN A 169 -18.73 7.43 1.91
C ASN A 169 -17.58 7.66 0.92
N SER A 170 -16.41 7.97 1.45
CA SER A 170 -15.20 8.22 0.67
C SER A 170 -14.01 7.46 1.23
N ILE A 171 -13.05 7.13 0.38
CA ILE A 171 -11.79 6.48 0.72
C ILE A 171 -10.66 7.45 0.43
N LEU A 172 -9.74 7.63 1.37
CA LEU A 172 -8.53 8.41 1.15
C LEU A 172 -7.45 7.52 0.54
N PHE A 173 -6.91 7.92 -0.59
CA PHE A 173 -5.75 7.31 -1.22
C PHE A 173 -4.53 8.17 -0.96
N ILE A 174 -3.43 7.57 -0.51
CA ILE A 174 -2.17 8.25 -0.23
C ILE A 174 -1.05 7.55 -0.99
N ASP A 175 -0.33 8.29 -1.82
CA ASP A 175 0.92 7.85 -2.42
C ASP A 175 2.09 8.31 -1.55
N ALA A 176 2.65 7.39 -0.78
CA ALA A 176 3.80 7.63 0.07
C ALA A 176 5.10 7.03 -0.50
N ILE A 177 5.16 6.74 -1.82
CA ILE A 177 6.34 6.13 -2.45
C ILE A 177 7.60 6.99 -2.26
N LYS A 178 7.46 8.32 -2.25
CA LYS A 178 8.57 9.26 -2.04
C LYS A 178 8.94 9.47 -0.57
N GLU A 179 8.11 9.03 0.36
CA GLU A 179 8.32 9.19 1.80
C GLU A 179 9.30 8.15 2.35
N CYS A 180 10.55 8.23 1.94
CA CYS A 180 11.61 7.36 2.45
C CYS A 180 13.00 7.96 2.23
N VAL A 181 13.97 7.43 2.98
CA VAL A 181 15.39 7.65 2.73
C VAL A 181 16.05 6.33 2.33
N LYS A 182 16.97 6.40 1.37
CA LYS A 182 17.72 5.23 0.93
C LYS A 182 18.86 4.94 1.91
N VAL A 183 18.88 3.74 2.47
CA VAL A 183 19.94 3.27 3.37
C VAL A 183 20.56 2.02 2.74
N THR A 184 21.71 2.17 2.12
CA THR A 184 22.38 1.12 1.32
C THR A 184 21.44 0.55 0.23
N ASN A 185 20.99 -0.69 0.35
CA ASN A 185 20.12 -1.35 -0.62
C ASN A 185 18.62 -1.30 -0.25
N ASN A 186 18.29 -0.78 0.93
CA ASN A 186 16.91 -0.73 1.42
C ASN A 186 16.44 0.72 1.59
N ASN A 187 15.14 0.90 1.54
CA ASN A 187 14.50 2.14 1.92
C ASN A 187 14.13 2.08 3.42
N LYS A 188 14.13 3.23 4.07
CA LYS A 188 13.73 3.37 5.46
C LYS A 188 12.81 4.58 5.62
N LEU A 189 11.75 4.42 6.42
CA LEU A 189 10.94 5.54 6.87
C LEU A 189 11.64 6.22 8.05
N THR A 190 11.85 7.53 7.95
CA THR A 190 12.27 8.37 9.07
C THR A 190 11.06 8.80 9.90
N ASP A 191 11.29 9.36 11.07
CA ASP A 191 10.20 9.91 11.90
C ASP A 191 9.45 11.01 11.14
N GLU A 192 10.17 11.85 10.40
CA GLU A 192 9.59 12.89 9.53
C GLU A 192 8.67 12.29 8.43
N ASN A 193 9.14 11.24 7.73
CA ASN A 193 8.31 10.56 6.73
C ASN A 193 7.02 10.00 7.36
N ILE A 194 7.14 9.41 8.55
CA ILE A 194 6.00 8.87 9.30
C ILE A 194 5.02 9.99 9.67
N GLU A 195 5.53 11.12 10.18
CA GLU A 195 4.72 12.28 10.52
C GLU A 195 3.99 12.86 9.31
N ASN A 196 4.64 12.95 8.15
CA ASN A 196 4.05 13.41 6.89
C ASN A 196 2.88 12.51 6.46
N ILE A 197 3.08 11.19 6.48
CA ILE A 197 2.03 10.22 6.15
C ILE A 197 0.85 10.33 7.13
N VAL A 198 1.14 10.39 8.43
CA VAL A 198 0.12 10.51 9.48
C VAL A 198 -0.64 11.82 9.40
N LYS A 199 0.05 12.92 9.08
CA LYS A 199 -0.56 14.23 8.86
C LYS A 199 -1.51 14.18 7.66
N THR A 200 -1.07 13.67 6.52
CA THR A 200 -1.90 13.51 5.32
C THR A 200 -3.14 12.65 5.61
N PHE A 201 -2.96 11.52 6.29
CA PHE A 201 -4.06 10.66 6.74
C PHE A 201 -5.06 11.39 7.63
N THR A 202 -4.57 12.27 8.50
CA THR A 202 -5.42 13.00 9.46
C THR A 202 -6.17 14.15 8.82
N ASP A 203 -5.49 14.90 7.97
CA ASP A 203 -6.03 16.09 7.32
C ASP A 203 -7.12 15.73 6.29
N ARG A 204 -7.07 14.52 5.72
CA ARG A 204 -8.05 13.97 4.76
C ARG A 204 -8.36 14.97 3.64
N LYS A 205 -7.35 15.51 3.02
CA LYS A 205 -7.46 16.49 1.93
C LYS A 205 -6.88 15.96 0.64
N ASP A 206 -7.36 16.48 -0.47
CA ASP A 206 -6.71 16.31 -1.76
C ASP A 206 -5.43 17.14 -1.77
N ILE A 207 -4.32 16.48 -2.13
CA ILE A 207 -3.00 17.09 -2.29
C ILE A 207 -2.45 16.53 -3.59
N ASP A 208 -2.10 17.42 -4.52
CA ASP A 208 -1.56 17.03 -5.84
C ASP A 208 -0.39 16.06 -5.68
N TYR A 209 -0.44 14.96 -6.43
CA TYR A 209 0.57 13.88 -6.46
C TYR A 209 0.78 13.12 -5.14
N VAL A 210 0.04 13.45 -4.07
CA VAL A 210 0.22 12.85 -2.74
C VAL A 210 -1.03 12.15 -2.25
N SER A 211 -2.19 12.79 -2.31
CA SER A 211 -3.41 12.19 -1.79
C SER A 211 -4.68 12.65 -2.50
N LYS A 212 -5.66 11.75 -2.55
CA LYS A 212 -6.98 12.03 -3.11
C LYS A 212 -8.08 11.34 -2.32
N LEU A 213 -9.16 12.07 -2.08
CA LEU A 213 -10.37 11.56 -1.46
C LEU A 213 -11.37 11.17 -2.57
N VAL A 214 -11.72 9.89 -2.64
CA VAL A 214 -12.53 9.31 -3.72
C VAL A 214 -13.81 8.72 -3.15
N SER A 215 -14.95 9.00 -3.77
CA SER A 215 -16.23 8.46 -3.32
C SER A 215 -16.35 6.95 -3.59
N ASN A 216 -17.06 6.23 -2.71
CA ASN A 216 -17.33 4.81 -2.91
C ASN A 216 -18.06 4.55 -4.24
N LYS A 217 -18.87 5.51 -4.72
CA LYS A 217 -19.56 5.43 -6.01
C LYS A 217 -18.55 5.40 -7.17
N GLU A 218 -17.61 6.32 -7.21
CA GLU A 218 -16.57 6.39 -8.22
C GLU A 218 -15.70 5.14 -8.23
N ILE A 219 -15.38 4.60 -7.04
CA ILE A 219 -14.63 3.34 -6.92
C ILE A 219 -15.45 2.17 -7.48
N GLY A 220 -16.76 2.15 -7.26
CA GLY A 220 -17.65 1.15 -7.84
C GLY A 220 -17.70 1.21 -9.37
N GLU A 221 -17.68 2.41 -9.95
CA GLU A 221 -17.62 2.66 -11.41
C GLU A 221 -16.26 2.21 -12.00
N ASN A 222 -15.20 2.17 -11.17
CA ASN A 222 -13.87 1.67 -11.53
C ASN A 222 -13.64 0.20 -11.11
N ASP A 223 -14.66 -0.67 -11.21
CA ASP A 223 -14.56 -2.10 -10.93
C ASP A 223 -14.03 -2.43 -9.52
N TYR A 224 -14.30 -1.58 -8.54
CA TYR A 224 -13.79 -1.71 -7.18
C TYR A 224 -12.26 -1.81 -7.10
N ASN A 225 -11.57 -1.17 -8.04
CA ASN A 225 -10.13 -1.03 -8.02
C ASN A 225 -9.72 -0.07 -6.89
N LEU A 226 -8.77 -0.49 -6.04
CA LEU A 226 -8.23 0.29 -4.92
C LEU A 226 -6.76 0.67 -5.12
N SER A 227 -6.21 0.53 -6.33
CA SER A 227 -4.83 0.94 -6.60
C SER A 227 -4.68 2.45 -6.47
N VAL A 228 -3.72 2.89 -5.66
CA VAL A 228 -3.47 4.31 -5.42
C VAL A 228 -3.17 5.05 -6.73
N SER A 229 -2.39 4.45 -7.62
CA SER A 229 -2.04 5.02 -8.93
C SER A 229 -3.22 5.20 -9.90
N THR A 230 -4.40 4.67 -9.57
CA THR A 230 -5.62 4.90 -10.35
C THR A 230 -6.23 6.27 -10.03
N TYR A 231 -6.02 6.76 -8.81
CA TYR A 231 -6.68 7.96 -8.29
C TYR A 231 -5.71 9.10 -8.01
N VAL A 232 -4.49 8.80 -7.58
CA VAL A 232 -3.43 9.78 -7.34
C VAL A 232 -2.52 9.82 -8.55
N GLU A 233 -2.52 10.95 -9.26
CA GLU A 233 -1.67 11.16 -10.42
C GLU A 233 -0.19 11.17 -10.00
N LYS A 234 0.67 10.72 -10.91
CA LYS A 234 2.12 10.86 -10.70
C LYS A 234 2.58 12.19 -11.24
N GLU A 235 3.46 12.86 -10.51
CA GLU A 235 4.14 14.04 -11.00
C GLU A 235 4.92 13.70 -12.27
N ASP A 236 4.64 14.42 -13.36
CA ASP A 236 5.39 14.28 -14.61
C ASP A 236 6.76 14.95 -14.47
N THR A 237 7.74 14.15 -14.07
CA THR A 237 9.14 14.59 -13.92
C THR A 237 9.93 14.52 -15.21
N ARG A 238 9.29 14.21 -16.35
CA ARG A 238 9.98 14.21 -17.65
C ARG A 238 10.41 15.63 -17.99
N GLU A 239 11.68 15.80 -18.32
CA GLU A 239 12.17 17.05 -18.90
C GLU A 239 11.34 17.38 -20.14
N LYS A 240 10.79 18.60 -20.19
CA LYS A 240 10.16 19.10 -21.40
C LYS A 240 11.28 19.34 -22.41
N ILE A 241 11.49 18.36 -23.28
CA ILE A 241 12.47 18.47 -24.35
C ILE A 241 11.92 19.49 -25.35
N ASP A 242 12.61 20.61 -25.48
CA ASP A 242 12.35 21.56 -26.56
C ASP A 242 12.96 21.00 -27.86
N ILE A 243 12.07 20.53 -28.73
CA ILE A 243 12.46 19.88 -29.97
C ILE A 243 13.26 20.86 -30.86
N ASP A 244 12.96 22.16 -30.82
CA ASP A 244 13.65 23.16 -31.61
C ASP A 244 15.09 23.40 -31.13
N VAL A 245 15.31 23.36 -29.81
CA VAL A 245 16.65 23.42 -29.23
C VAL A 245 17.44 22.16 -29.58
N LEU A 246 16.85 20.98 -29.43
CA LEU A 246 17.50 19.73 -29.78
C LEU A 246 17.86 19.62 -31.26
N ASN A 247 16.99 20.07 -32.17
CA ASN A 247 17.25 20.09 -33.56
C ASN A 247 18.43 21.04 -33.93
N LYS A 248 18.53 22.20 -33.26
CA LYS A 248 19.69 23.10 -33.45
C LYS A 248 20.99 22.46 -33.01
N GLU A 249 20.99 21.77 -31.86
CA GLU A 249 22.18 21.04 -31.40
C GLU A 249 22.59 19.92 -32.38
N ILE A 250 21.61 19.19 -32.92
CA ILE A 250 21.86 18.18 -33.93
C ILE A 250 22.47 18.79 -35.16
N ASP A 251 21.95 19.91 -35.68
CA ASP A 251 22.47 20.61 -36.85
C ASP A 251 23.92 21.09 -36.63
N GLU A 252 24.24 21.58 -35.43
CA GLU A 252 25.61 21.99 -35.10
C GLU A 252 26.57 20.80 -35.06
N ILE A 253 26.13 19.66 -34.47
CA ILE A 253 26.93 18.44 -34.44
C ILE A 253 27.20 17.90 -35.84
N VAL A 254 26.17 17.86 -36.71
CA VAL A 254 26.30 17.43 -38.12
C VAL A 254 27.25 18.31 -38.92
N LYS A 255 27.18 19.63 -38.73
CA LYS A 255 28.12 20.57 -39.36
C LYS A 255 29.56 20.30 -38.90
N ARG A 256 29.77 20.11 -37.61
CA ARG A 256 31.10 19.81 -37.06
C ARG A 256 31.65 18.48 -37.56
N GLU A 257 30.79 17.47 -37.64
CA GLU A 257 31.14 16.14 -38.18
C GLU A 257 31.60 16.30 -39.66
N SER A 258 30.89 17.07 -40.48
CA SER A 258 31.23 17.30 -41.87
C SER A 258 32.59 17.96 -42.02
N VAL A 259 32.91 18.97 -41.20
CA VAL A 259 34.23 19.63 -41.19
C VAL A 259 35.34 18.64 -40.86
N LEU A 260 35.16 17.86 -39.79
CA LEU A 260 36.13 16.83 -39.36
C LEU A 260 36.35 15.77 -40.44
N ARG A 261 35.30 15.35 -41.14
CA ARG A 261 35.42 14.40 -42.26
C ARG A 261 36.26 14.97 -43.44
N GLU A 262 36.09 16.24 -43.75
CA GLU A 262 36.90 16.89 -44.80
C GLU A 262 38.36 17.08 -44.38
N GLU A 263 38.63 17.39 -43.11
CA GLU A 263 39.99 17.43 -42.56
C GLU A 263 40.69 16.07 -42.65
N ILE A 264 39.96 14.99 -42.26
CA ILE A 264 40.48 13.62 -42.38
C ILE A 264 40.79 13.27 -43.83
N LYS A 265 39.92 13.62 -44.81
CA LYS A 265 40.20 13.38 -46.23
C LYS A 265 41.45 14.09 -46.70
N LYS A 266 41.69 15.34 -46.29
CA LYS A 266 42.92 16.09 -46.62
C LYS A 266 44.15 15.39 -46.08
N ILE A 267 44.13 14.98 -44.80
CA ILE A 267 45.26 14.26 -44.19
C ILE A 267 45.54 12.95 -44.93
N ILE A 268 44.51 12.18 -45.29
CA ILE A 268 44.68 10.95 -46.06
C ILE A 268 45.32 11.23 -47.40
N SER A 269 44.88 12.27 -48.14
CA SER A 269 45.44 12.64 -49.41
C SER A 269 46.91 13.10 -49.31
N GLU A 270 47.34 13.64 -48.18
CA GLU A 270 48.76 14.05 -47.97
C GLU A 270 49.65 12.85 -47.60
N ILE A 271 49.08 11.74 -47.12
CA ILE A 271 49.82 10.52 -46.76
C ILE A 271 49.96 9.58 -47.98
N GLU A 272 49.04 9.64 -48.95
CA GLU A 272 49.05 8.81 -50.17
C GLU A 272 49.96 9.37 -51.30
N VAL A 273 50.75 10.41 -51.04
CA VAL A 273 51.81 10.92 -51.90
C VAL A 273 53.16 10.40 -51.35
#